data_d08e8e603415b7915835525c3c9e68dd
#
_entry.id   d08e8e603415b7915835525c3c9e68dd
#
_cell.length_a   1.000
_cell.length_b   1.000
_cell.length_c   1.000
_cell.angle_alpha   90.00
_cell.angle_beta   90.00
_cell.angle_gamma   90.00
#
_symmetry.space_group_name_H-M   'P 1'
#
loop_
_entity.id
_entity.type
_entity.pdbx_description
1 polymer ?
#
loop_
_entity_poly.entity_id
_entity_poly.type
_entity_poly.pdbx_seq_one_letter_code
_entity_poly.pdbx_strand_id
1 'polypeptide(L)'
;MANNIQALWQRQRDLSSGIPPIIQLCGPEIEDKIDIAQVVCHQFERRVSSLSCHRLPLNAEDLATFIRRWERESILEQRVLLLNCDDLDPTDQLLQTSLNQLLEEVKGLIIITCRTPFQGIRRQMIRFDVPKPHPQEQMMSWEASVAELKAQLNGQRNLVPEAEQLSQDLQGLTAQFQLSTSMIRRACTAAVGQLKTQSEPSLKQALWQSCRVQARPGLDELAERLESKLSWDDLVLPPLQQETLESISAHVRQRAKVYETWGFAAKNRRGLGIAALFAGPSGTGKTLAAGVLANELQLDLYKIELSSVVSKYIGETEKNLQRIFDAAESGGAILLFDEADSIFGKRSEVKDSKDRYANLEVSYLLQRMESYPGLAILTTNLQSSLDPAFLRRLRFVTQFALPDAAHRAQIWRRVFPPTAPTQGLAFERLAQLNTPGGNIRNIALNAAFIAADAGEPVQMKHILRATQTEYEKLGKSLTSVEVSGWVDEKVFV
;
A
#
# COMPACT_ATOMS: atom_id res chain seq x y z
N MET A 1 -15.85 -19.11 15.73
CA MET A 1 -17.00 -18.26 15.29
C MET A 1 -18.11 -19.10 14.69
N ALA A 2 -17.86 -19.90 13.67
CA ALA A 2 -18.89 -20.76 13.03
C ALA A 2 -19.68 -21.59 14.04
N ASN A 3 -19.03 -22.25 15.00
CA ASN A 3 -19.69 -23.03 16.05
C ASN A 3 -20.64 -22.21 16.97
N ASN A 4 -20.31 -20.93 17.19
CA ASN A 4 -21.17 -20.05 18.01
C ASN A 4 -22.42 -19.64 17.21
N ILE A 5 -22.30 -19.38 15.92
CA ILE A 5 -23.44 -19.09 15.04
C ILE A 5 -24.33 -20.33 14.94
N GLN A 6 -23.71 -21.50 14.83
CA GLN A 6 -24.41 -22.78 14.82
C GLN A 6 -25.24 -22.98 16.08
N ALA A 7 -24.63 -22.80 17.24
CA ALA A 7 -25.33 -22.97 18.53
C ALA A 7 -26.52 -22.02 18.66
N LEU A 8 -26.42 -20.79 18.14
CA LEU A 8 -27.51 -19.82 18.16
C LEU A 8 -28.70 -20.26 17.29
N TRP A 9 -28.44 -20.70 16.07
CA TRP A 9 -29.50 -21.14 15.17
C TRP A 9 -30.14 -22.47 15.62
N GLN A 10 -29.39 -23.40 16.23
CA GLN A 10 -29.89 -24.62 16.81
C GLN A 10 -30.84 -24.32 17.99
N ARG A 11 -30.44 -23.48 18.93
CA ARG A 11 -31.29 -23.07 20.09
C ARG A 11 -32.63 -22.48 19.67
N GLN A 12 -32.64 -21.70 18.55
CA GLN A 12 -33.89 -21.11 18.07
C GLN A 12 -34.79 -22.12 17.35
N ARG A 13 -34.22 -23.11 16.70
CA ARG A 13 -34.98 -24.20 16.07
C ARG A 13 -35.74 -25.00 17.15
N ASP A 14 -35.13 -25.15 18.32
CA ASP A 14 -35.71 -25.88 19.48
C ASP A 14 -36.80 -25.07 20.17
N LEU A 15 -36.77 -23.74 20.10
CA LEU A 15 -37.74 -22.84 20.73
C LEU A 15 -39.02 -22.58 19.94
N SER A 16 -39.22 -23.24 18.79
CA SER A 16 -40.45 -23.36 17.94
C SER A 16 -41.30 -22.11 17.70
N SER A 17 -40.88 -20.90 18.05
CA SER A 17 -41.70 -19.69 17.85
C SER A 17 -40.85 -18.43 17.63
N GLY A 18 -40.60 -18.11 16.37
CA GLY A 18 -40.05 -16.80 16.07
C GLY A 18 -39.26 -16.76 14.75
N ILE A 19 -39.18 -15.57 14.13
CA ILE A 19 -38.32 -15.30 13.01
C ILE A 19 -36.86 -15.39 13.51
N PRO A 20 -35.97 -16.16 12.84
CA PRO A 20 -34.59 -16.31 13.27
C PRO A 20 -33.83 -14.95 13.22
N PRO A 21 -32.88 -14.70 14.14
CA PRO A 21 -32.13 -13.47 14.12
C PRO A 21 -31.27 -13.39 12.85
N ILE A 22 -31.03 -12.18 12.40
CA ILE A 22 -30.08 -11.90 11.34
C ILE A 22 -28.68 -12.01 11.92
N ILE A 23 -27.80 -12.75 11.26
CA ILE A 23 -26.38 -12.79 11.62
C ILE A 23 -25.67 -11.69 10.86
N GLN A 24 -24.97 -10.83 11.59
CA GLN A 24 -24.18 -9.75 11.02
C GLN A 24 -22.70 -10.04 11.20
N LEU A 25 -21.97 -10.22 10.09
CA LEU A 25 -20.53 -10.41 10.05
C LEU A 25 -19.87 -9.07 9.74
N CYS A 26 -19.21 -8.47 10.72
CA CYS A 26 -18.54 -7.16 10.57
C CYS A 26 -17.04 -7.35 10.51
N GLY A 27 -16.38 -6.77 9.51
CA GLY A 27 -14.93 -6.86 9.39
C GLY A 27 -14.42 -6.30 8.07
N PRO A 28 -13.09 -6.12 7.93
CA PRO A 28 -12.51 -5.50 6.76
C PRO A 28 -12.59 -6.37 5.50
N GLU A 29 -12.41 -7.69 5.63
CA GLU A 29 -12.26 -8.61 4.50
C GLU A 29 -13.58 -9.33 4.20
N ILE A 30 -14.14 -9.06 3.03
CA ILE A 30 -15.40 -9.67 2.59
C ILE A 30 -15.29 -11.19 2.44
N GLU A 31 -14.15 -11.68 1.95
CA GLU A 31 -13.94 -13.08 1.63
C GLU A 31 -13.91 -13.95 2.88
N ASP A 32 -13.26 -13.49 3.95
CA ASP A 32 -13.29 -14.20 5.23
C ASP A 32 -14.71 -14.32 5.80
N LYS A 33 -15.55 -13.29 5.60
CA LYS A 33 -16.95 -13.30 6.00
C LYS A 33 -17.77 -14.30 5.16
N ILE A 34 -17.50 -14.36 3.85
CA ILE A 34 -18.13 -15.33 2.94
C ILE A 34 -17.71 -16.76 3.32
N ASP A 35 -16.42 -17.00 3.57
CA ASP A 35 -15.92 -18.32 3.98
C ASP A 35 -16.58 -18.78 5.30
N ILE A 36 -16.67 -17.89 6.29
CA ILE A 36 -17.39 -18.19 7.55
C ILE A 36 -18.86 -18.54 7.27
N ALA A 37 -19.55 -17.76 6.45
CA ALA A 37 -20.93 -18.01 6.08
C ALA A 37 -21.11 -19.37 5.37
N GLN A 38 -20.19 -19.72 4.46
CA GLN A 38 -20.20 -21.01 3.77
C GLN A 38 -19.99 -22.18 4.74
N VAL A 39 -19.00 -22.09 5.64
CA VAL A 39 -18.74 -23.10 6.67
C VAL A 39 -19.95 -23.30 7.57
N VAL A 40 -20.56 -22.21 8.05
CA VAL A 40 -21.75 -22.26 8.90
C VAL A 40 -22.90 -22.95 8.14
N CYS A 41 -23.18 -22.53 6.92
CA CYS A 41 -24.29 -23.10 6.13
C CYS A 41 -24.05 -24.56 5.78
N HIS A 42 -22.84 -24.96 5.48
CA HIS A 42 -22.49 -26.37 5.22
C HIS A 42 -22.74 -27.25 6.46
N GLN A 43 -22.43 -26.76 7.67
CA GLN A 43 -22.72 -27.47 8.93
C GLN A 43 -24.23 -27.69 9.18
N PHE A 44 -25.07 -26.86 8.53
CA PHE A 44 -26.55 -26.98 8.58
C PHE A 44 -27.14 -27.70 7.37
N GLU A 45 -26.31 -28.27 6.50
CA GLU A 45 -26.73 -28.86 5.22
C GLU A 45 -27.52 -27.88 4.33
N ARG A 46 -27.20 -26.58 4.44
CA ARG A 46 -27.84 -25.50 3.69
C ARG A 46 -26.90 -24.91 2.64
N ARG A 47 -27.51 -24.43 1.55
CA ARG A 47 -26.77 -23.74 0.48
C ARG A 47 -26.79 -22.24 0.72
N VAL A 48 -25.65 -21.57 0.45
CA VAL A 48 -25.55 -20.12 0.47
C VAL A 48 -25.96 -19.55 -0.87
N SER A 49 -26.78 -18.51 -0.85
CA SER A 49 -27.05 -17.67 -2.03
C SER A 49 -26.59 -16.26 -1.73
N SER A 50 -25.54 -15.82 -2.40
CA SER A 50 -24.96 -14.49 -2.24
C SER A 50 -25.67 -13.48 -3.14
N LEU A 51 -26.00 -12.33 -2.57
CA LEU A 51 -26.59 -11.18 -3.26
C LEU A 51 -25.90 -9.90 -2.80
N SER A 52 -25.43 -9.08 -3.75
CA SER A 52 -24.97 -7.72 -3.44
C SER A 52 -26.17 -6.82 -3.17
N CYS A 53 -26.11 -5.98 -2.14
CA CYS A 53 -27.17 -5.02 -1.81
C CYS A 53 -27.50 -4.07 -2.98
N HIS A 54 -26.52 -3.72 -3.82
CA HIS A 54 -26.72 -2.88 -5.02
C HIS A 54 -27.59 -3.54 -6.11
N ARG A 55 -27.86 -4.84 -6.02
CA ARG A 55 -28.75 -5.56 -6.94
C ARG A 55 -30.16 -5.71 -6.42
N LEU A 56 -30.46 -5.12 -5.26
CA LEU A 56 -31.82 -5.10 -4.72
C LEU A 56 -32.70 -4.20 -5.57
N PRO A 57 -33.97 -4.62 -5.87
CA PRO A 57 -34.95 -3.74 -6.48
C PRO A 57 -35.22 -2.54 -5.60
N LEU A 58 -35.18 -1.34 -6.17
CA LEU A 58 -35.47 -0.09 -5.45
C LEU A 58 -36.98 0.25 -5.46
N ASN A 59 -37.73 -0.38 -6.36
CA ASN A 59 -39.19 -0.23 -6.43
C ASN A 59 -39.87 -1.21 -5.46
N ALA A 60 -40.83 -0.74 -4.68
CA ALA A 60 -41.53 -1.54 -3.66
C ALA A 60 -42.26 -2.77 -4.21
N GLU A 61 -42.88 -2.68 -5.41
CA GLU A 61 -43.58 -3.81 -6.03
C GLU A 61 -42.63 -4.92 -6.47
N ASP A 62 -41.50 -4.53 -7.09
CA ASP A 62 -40.47 -5.45 -7.54
C ASP A 62 -39.77 -6.10 -6.34
N LEU A 63 -39.52 -5.32 -5.27
CA LEU A 63 -38.93 -5.83 -4.03
C LEU A 63 -39.86 -6.83 -3.35
N ALA A 64 -41.15 -6.55 -3.25
CA ALA A 64 -42.13 -7.47 -2.68
C ALA A 64 -42.23 -8.77 -3.52
N THR A 65 -42.10 -8.65 -4.85
CA THR A 65 -42.07 -9.83 -5.76
C THR A 65 -40.79 -10.63 -5.56
N PHE A 66 -39.64 -9.96 -5.40
CA PHE A 66 -38.37 -10.59 -5.08
C PHE A 66 -38.42 -11.34 -3.76
N ILE A 67 -38.96 -10.73 -2.68
CA ILE A 67 -39.08 -11.33 -1.36
C ILE A 67 -39.93 -12.61 -1.43
N ARG A 68 -41.10 -12.57 -2.06
CA ARG A 68 -41.96 -13.76 -2.23
C ARG A 68 -41.28 -14.91 -2.99
N ARG A 69 -40.53 -14.58 -4.06
CA ARG A 69 -39.77 -15.57 -4.82
C ARG A 69 -38.64 -16.16 -3.98
N TRP A 70 -37.93 -15.30 -3.26
CA TRP A 70 -36.85 -15.72 -2.40
C TRP A 70 -37.35 -16.65 -1.26
N GLU A 71 -38.42 -16.31 -0.58
CA GLU A 71 -38.98 -17.15 0.49
C GLU A 71 -39.35 -18.55 -0.04
N ARG A 72 -39.98 -18.62 -1.22
CA ARG A 72 -40.27 -19.91 -1.84
C ARG A 72 -39.00 -20.71 -2.13
N GLU A 73 -38.03 -20.12 -2.77
CA GLU A 73 -36.77 -20.78 -3.12
C GLU A 73 -35.95 -21.19 -1.88
N SER A 74 -35.92 -20.34 -0.86
CA SER A 74 -35.21 -20.62 0.38
C SER A 74 -35.74 -21.84 1.12
N ILE A 75 -37.07 -22.09 1.05
CA ILE A 75 -37.71 -23.25 1.66
C ILE A 75 -37.46 -24.49 0.79
N LEU A 76 -37.69 -24.42 -0.54
CA LEU A 76 -37.59 -25.56 -1.45
C LEU A 76 -36.16 -26.10 -1.56
N GLU A 77 -35.17 -25.20 -1.61
CA GLU A 77 -33.78 -25.58 -1.83
C GLU A 77 -32.92 -25.46 -0.55
N GLN A 78 -33.52 -25.19 0.59
CA GLN A 78 -32.85 -24.99 1.88
C GLN A 78 -31.70 -23.96 1.80
N ARG A 79 -31.99 -22.79 1.23
CA ARG A 79 -30.99 -21.73 1.04
C ARG A 79 -30.96 -20.73 2.18
N VAL A 80 -29.77 -20.17 2.43
CA VAL A 80 -29.53 -19.03 3.31
C VAL A 80 -29.18 -17.83 2.45
N LEU A 81 -29.77 -16.67 2.74
CA LEU A 81 -29.46 -15.44 2.06
C LEU A 81 -28.21 -14.81 2.67
N LEU A 82 -27.17 -14.67 1.87
CA LEU A 82 -25.98 -13.90 2.22
C LEU A 82 -26.03 -12.56 1.48
N LEU A 83 -26.29 -11.49 2.24
CA LEU A 83 -26.32 -10.12 1.71
C LEU A 83 -24.96 -9.45 1.87
N ASN A 84 -24.37 -9.09 0.75
CA ASN A 84 -23.13 -8.30 0.77
C ASN A 84 -23.47 -6.81 0.82
N CYS A 85 -23.17 -6.18 1.96
CA CYS A 85 -23.35 -4.76 2.23
C CYS A 85 -22.02 -4.06 2.57
N ASP A 86 -20.88 -4.61 2.16
CA ASP A 86 -19.55 -4.07 2.49
C ASP A 86 -19.29 -2.71 1.86
N ASP A 87 -19.84 -2.48 0.66
CA ASP A 87 -19.69 -1.24 -0.10
C ASP A 87 -20.93 -0.35 -0.04
N LEU A 88 -21.82 -0.60 0.92
CA LEU A 88 -23.04 0.21 1.09
C LEU A 88 -22.68 1.64 1.48
N ASP A 89 -23.11 2.60 0.66
CA ASP A 89 -23.01 4.02 0.99
C ASP A 89 -24.09 4.39 2.03
N PRO A 90 -23.67 4.87 3.21
CA PRO A 90 -24.61 5.31 4.24
C PRO A 90 -25.53 6.48 3.82
N THR A 91 -25.21 7.17 2.73
CA THR A 91 -25.98 8.30 2.21
C THR A 91 -27.07 7.90 1.22
N ASP A 92 -27.02 6.67 0.68
CA ASP A 92 -28.03 6.15 -0.26
C ASP A 92 -29.31 5.71 0.48
N GLN A 93 -30.21 6.65 0.68
CA GLN A 93 -31.47 6.45 1.41
C GLN A 93 -32.42 5.46 0.71
N LEU A 94 -32.41 5.40 -0.62
CA LEU A 94 -33.30 4.50 -1.36
C LEU A 94 -32.87 3.06 -1.17
N LEU A 95 -31.58 2.78 -1.33
CA LEU A 95 -31.03 1.45 -1.11
C LEU A 95 -31.18 1.01 0.35
N GLN A 96 -30.95 1.91 1.29
CA GLN A 96 -31.17 1.62 2.72
C GLN A 96 -32.63 1.26 3.03
N THR A 97 -33.60 1.98 2.44
CA THR A 97 -35.01 1.70 2.64
C THR A 97 -35.38 0.31 2.10
N SER A 98 -34.96 0.00 0.89
CA SER A 98 -35.20 -1.33 0.28
C SER A 98 -34.54 -2.47 1.07
N LEU A 99 -33.30 -2.23 1.56
CA LEU A 99 -32.60 -3.19 2.39
C LEU A 99 -33.30 -3.42 3.73
N ASN A 100 -33.72 -2.35 4.41
CA ASN A 100 -34.47 -2.46 5.68
C ASN A 100 -35.78 -3.23 5.49
N GLN A 101 -36.54 -2.94 4.44
CA GLN A 101 -37.78 -3.66 4.11
C GLN A 101 -37.49 -5.13 3.90
N LEU A 102 -36.48 -5.50 3.10
CA LEU A 102 -36.10 -6.90 2.88
C LEU A 102 -35.76 -7.62 4.18
N LEU A 103 -34.97 -6.97 5.06
CA LEU A 103 -34.51 -7.56 6.32
C LEU A 103 -35.64 -7.75 7.34
N GLU A 104 -36.68 -6.93 7.30
CA GLU A 104 -37.86 -7.04 8.16
C GLU A 104 -38.86 -8.08 7.62
N GLU A 105 -39.06 -8.17 6.30
CA GLU A 105 -40.09 -9.01 5.69
C GLU A 105 -39.65 -10.47 5.49
N VAL A 106 -38.37 -10.73 5.12
CA VAL A 106 -37.88 -12.09 4.87
C VAL A 106 -37.81 -12.89 6.15
N LYS A 107 -38.57 -13.98 6.27
CA LYS A 107 -38.64 -14.85 7.46
C LYS A 107 -37.51 -15.88 7.54
N GLY A 108 -36.80 -16.11 6.44
CA GLY A 108 -35.72 -17.09 6.34
C GLY A 108 -34.44 -16.68 7.10
N LEU A 109 -33.44 -17.55 7.03
CA LEU A 109 -32.11 -17.28 7.56
C LEU A 109 -31.39 -16.27 6.68
N ILE A 110 -30.86 -15.22 7.30
CA ILE A 110 -30.11 -14.16 6.65
C ILE A 110 -28.76 -13.98 7.36
N ILE A 111 -27.72 -13.89 6.56
CA ILE A 111 -26.38 -13.44 6.97
C ILE A 111 -26.08 -12.15 6.21
N ILE A 112 -25.62 -11.11 6.90
CA ILE A 112 -25.19 -9.85 6.30
C ILE A 112 -23.69 -9.72 6.47
N THR A 113 -22.96 -9.37 5.41
CA THR A 113 -21.59 -8.90 5.53
C THR A 113 -21.57 -7.39 5.48
N CYS A 114 -20.74 -6.75 6.30
CA CYS A 114 -20.59 -5.30 6.34
C CYS A 114 -19.21 -4.92 6.90
N ARG A 115 -18.75 -3.70 6.58
CA ARG A 115 -17.55 -3.12 7.22
C ARG A 115 -17.90 -2.46 8.55
N THR A 116 -18.99 -1.71 8.58
CA THR A 116 -19.51 -1.02 9.76
C THR A 116 -20.83 -1.65 10.19
N PRO A 117 -21.12 -1.72 11.51
CA PRO A 117 -22.33 -2.32 11.99
C PRO A 117 -23.59 -1.65 11.46
N PHE A 118 -24.51 -2.47 10.99
CA PHE A 118 -25.83 -2.02 10.56
C PHE A 118 -26.70 -1.76 11.79
N GLN A 119 -27.47 -0.66 11.78
CA GLN A 119 -28.34 -0.25 12.89
C GLN A 119 -29.72 0.14 12.36
N GLY A 120 -30.72 0.15 13.22
CA GLY A 120 -32.04 0.71 12.90
C GLY A 120 -33.10 -0.27 12.39
N ILE A 121 -32.86 -1.59 12.50
CA ILE A 121 -33.82 -2.64 12.12
C ILE A 121 -34.54 -3.17 13.35
N ARG A 122 -35.86 -3.43 13.24
CA ARG A 122 -36.66 -3.97 14.35
C ARG A 122 -36.38 -5.45 14.63
N ARG A 123 -35.98 -6.21 13.58
CA ARG A 123 -35.64 -7.63 13.72
C ARG A 123 -34.36 -7.79 14.51
N GLN A 124 -34.29 -8.78 15.38
CA GLN A 124 -33.09 -9.08 16.17
C GLN A 124 -31.91 -9.38 15.29
N MET A 125 -30.80 -8.67 15.53
CA MET A 125 -29.51 -8.87 14.85
C MET A 125 -28.45 -9.29 15.85
N ILE A 126 -27.65 -10.28 15.47
CA ILE A 126 -26.51 -10.76 16.28
C ILE A 126 -25.24 -10.48 15.51
N ARG A 127 -24.41 -9.63 16.09
CA ARG A 127 -23.14 -9.20 15.49
C ARG A 127 -22.01 -10.15 15.88
N PHE A 128 -21.20 -10.48 14.89
CA PHE A 128 -19.91 -11.13 15.02
C PHE A 128 -18.85 -10.28 14.35
N ASP A 129 -17.84 -9.87 15.09
CA ASP A 129 -16.70 -9.15 14.55
C ASP A 129 -15.72 -10.16 13.94
N VAL A 130 -15.39 -9.97 12.68
CA VAL A 130 -14.44 -10.78 11.90
C VAL A 130 -13.16 -9.96 11.74
N PRO A 131 -12.22 -10.04 12.69
CA PRO A 131 -10.95 -9.36 12.58
C PRO A 131 -10.08 -10.04 11.52
N LYS A 132 -9.04 -9.34 11.05
CA LYS A 132 -8.00 -9.99 10.25
C LYS A 132 -7.39 -11.15 11.03
N PRO A 133 -7.02 -12.27 10.37
CA PRO A 133 -6.49 -13.44 11.06
C PRO A 133 -5.20 -13.11 11.80
N HIS A 134 -5.05 -13.65 13.01
CA HIS A 134 -3.83 -13.53 13.79
C HIS A 134 -2.65 -14.23 13.10
N PRO A 135 -1.38 -13.83 13.36
CA PRO A 135 -0.21 -14.46 12.74
C PRO A 135 -0.18 -15.99 12.88
N GLN A 136 -0.65 -16.53 13.99
CA GLN A 136 -0.75 -17.99 14.19
C GLN A 136 -1.79 -18.65 13.26
N GLU A 137 -2.95 -18.01 13.10
CA GLU A 137 -4.01 -18.49 12.19
C GLU A 137 -3.55 -18.40 10.72
N GLN A 138 -2.85 -17.31 10.37
CA GLN A 138 -2.25 -17.19 9.05
C GLN A 138 -1.21 -18.29 8.81
N MET A 139 -0.35 -18.57 9.79
CA MET A 139 0.66 -19.62 9.67
C MET A 139 0.02 -20.99 9.42
N MET A 140 -1.04 -21.34 10.15
CA MET A 140 -1.82 -22.57 9.91
C MET A 140 -2.41 -22.62 8.49
N SER A 141 -2.94 -21.47 8.02
CA SER A 141 -3.50 -21.36 6.66
C SER A 141 -2.42 -21.51 5.59
N TRP A 142 -1.23 -20.97 5.83
CA TRP A 142 -0.06 -21.15 4.95
C TRP A 142 0.39 -22.61 4.90
N GLU A 143 0.55 -23.27 6.06
CA GLU A 143 0.96 -24.67 6.14
C GLU A 143 -0.02 -25.58 5.40
N ALA A 144 -1.32 -25.38 5.60
CA ALA A 144 -2.36 -26.13 4.90
C ALA A 144 -2.32 -25.92 3.39
N SER A 145 -2.26 -24.65 2.95
CA SER A 145 -2.26 -24.30 1.52
C SER A 145 -0.97 -24.76 0.80
N VAL A 146 0.17 -24.69 1.47
CA VAL A 146 1.46 -25.21 0.92
C VAL A 146 1.47 -26.74 0.89
N ALA A 147 0.83 -27.42 1.83
CA ALA A 147 0.69 -28.88 1.77
C ALA A 147 -0.13 -29.32 0.54
N GLU A 148 -1.23 -28.61 0.23
CA GLU A 148 -1.99 -28.81 -1.01
C GLU A 148 -1.16 -28.52 -2.27
N LEU A 149 -0.37 -27.43 -2.24
CA LEU A 149 0.55 -27.07 -3.32
C LEU A 149 1.59 -28.16 -3.57
N LYS A 150 2.19 -28.71 -2.50
CA LYS A 150 3.13 -29.83 -2.59
C LYS A 150 2.52 -31.06 -3.27
N ALA A 151 1.26 -31.37 -2.94
CA ALA A 151 0.55 -32.49 -3.56
C ALA A 151 0.31 -32.25 -5.07
N GLN A 152 0.07 -31.00 -5.51
CA GLN A 152 -0.09 -30.64 -6.91
C GLN A 152 1.22 -30.63 -7.71
N LEU A 153 2.36 -30.41 -7.06
CA LEU A 153 3.69 -30.43 -7.69
C LEU A 153 4.25 -31.85 -7.87
N ASN A 154 3.49 -32.90 -7.63
CA ASN A 154 3.77 -34.33 -7.73
C ASN A 154 5.09 -34.66 -8.47
N GLY A 155 6.19 -34.91 -7.70
CA GLY A 155 7.45 -35.40 -8.25
C GLY A 155 8.56 -34.38 -8.46
N GLN A 156 8.30 -33.08 -8.42
CA GLN A 156 9.37 -32.05 -8.49
C GLN A 156 9.89 -31.71 -7.08
N ARG A 157 10.51 -32.69 -6.44
CA ARG A 157 11.06 -32.55 -5.05
C ARG A 157 12.08 -31.42 -4.89
N ASN A 158 12.73 -30.98 -5.97
CA ASN A 158 13.76 -29.94 -5.93
C ASN A 158 13.18 -28.50 -5.79
N LEU A 159 11.86 -28.30 -5.97
CA LEU A 159 11.23 -26.98 -5.90
C LEU A 159 10.77 -26.58 -4.50
N VAL A 160 10.70 -27.54 -3.58
CA VAL A 160 10.24 -27.29 -2.22
C VAL A 160 11.42 -27.40 -1.26
N PRO A 161 11.74 -26.32 -0.51
CA PRO A 161 12.83 -26.35 0.46
C PRO A 161 12.56 -27.37 1.59
N GLU A 162 13.60 -27.69 2.34
CA GLU A 162 13.48 -28.49 3.56
C GLU A 162 12.48 -27.86 4.54
N ALA A 163 11.91 -28.69 5.42
CA ALA A 163 10.81 -28.28 6.29
C ALA A 163 11.18 -27.08 7.18
N GLU A 164 12.40 -27.01 7.65
CA GLU A 164 12.89 -25.95 8.52
C GLU A 164 13.03 -24.62 7.76
N GLN A 165 13.60 -24.64 6.56
CA GLN A 165 13.70 -23.47 5.69
C GLN A 165 12.33 -22.98 5.25
N LEU A 166 11.42 -23.89 4.90
CA LEU A 166 10.05 -23.54 4.54
C LEU A 166 9.33 -22.84 5.69
N SER A 167 9.47 -23.34 6.92
CA SER A 167 8.86 -22.70 8.10
C SER A 167 9.38 -21.27 8.29
N GLN A 168 10.68 -21.03 8.13
CA GLN A 168 11.26 -19.69 8.19
C GLN A 168 10.73 -18.77 7.08
N ASP A 169 10.60 -19.28 5.86
CA ASP A 169 10.08 -18.51 4.72
C ASP A 169 8.61 -18.13 4.93
N LEU A 170 7.78 -19.06 5.44
CA LEU A 170 6.38 -18.80 5.77
C LEU A 170 6.23 -17.81 6.94
N GLN A 171 7.11 -17.89 7.95
CA GLN A 171 7.16 -16.87 9.00
C GLN A 171 7.47 -15.49 8.43
N GLY A 172 8.41 -15.39 7.49
CA GLY A 172 8.72 -14.15 6.79
C GLY A 172 7.52 -13.57 6.03
N LEU A 173 6.77 -14.44 5.32
CA LEU A 173 5.53 -14.03 4.62
C LEU A 173 4.45 -13.55 5.60
N THR A 174 4.19 -14.31 6.66
CA THR A 174 3.19 -13.96 7.68
C THR A 174 3.53 -12.65 8.39
N ALA A 175 4.82 -12.41 8.59
CA ALA A 175 5.29 -11.17 9.22
C ALA A 175 5.11 -9.94 8.34
N GLN A 176 5.22 -10.10 7.01
CA GLN A 176 5.15 -8.99 6.06
C GLN A 176 3.74 -8.74 5.55
N PHE A 177 2.98 -9.79 5.25
CA PHE A 177 1.67 -9.72 4.64
C PHE A 177 0.59 -10.13 5.63
N GLN A 178 -0.44 -9.29 5.78
CA GLN A 178 -1.63 -9.62 6.58
C GLN A 178 -2.75 -10.08 5.64
N LEU A 179 -2.61 -11.30 5.13
CA LEU A 179 -3.54 -11.86 4.15
C LEU A 179 -4.65 -12.67 4.81
N SER A 180 -5.83 -12.64 4.22
CA SER A 180 -6.92 -13.55 4.54
C SER A 180 -6.62 -14.98 4.09
N THR A 181 -7.33 -15.95 4.65
CA THR A 181 -7.16 -17.37 4.26
C THR A 181 -7.39 -17.59 2.77
N SER A 182 -8.37 -16.91 2.18
CA SER A 182 -8.68 -16.98 0.76
C SER A 182 -7.56 -16.36 -0.11
N MET A 183 -6.99 -15.24 0.32
CA MET A 183 -5.85 -14.61 -0.35
C MET A 183 -4.59 -15.49 -0.30
N ILE A 184 -4.32 -16.14 0.85
CA ILE A 184 -3.22 -17.10 0.99
C ILE A 184 -3.38 -18.25 0.00
N ARG A 185 -4.58 -18.83 -0.08
CA ARG A 185 -4.87 -19.94 -1.02
C ARG A 185 -4.69 -19.51 -2.48
N ARG A 186 -5.17 -18.31 -2.85
CA ARG A 186 -4.95 -17.74 -4.19
C ARG A 186 -3.48 -17.48 -4.49
N ALA A 187 -2.73 -16.97 -3.50
CA ALA A 187 -1.29 -16.74 -3.66
C ALA A 187 -0.54 -18.05 -3.90
N CYS A 188 -0.87 -19.13 -3.17
CA CYS A 188 -0.31 -20.45 -3.40
C CYS A 188 -0.65 -20.98 -4.80
N THR A 189 -1.90 -20.85 -5.25
CA THR A 189 -2.31 -21.28 -6.59
C THR A 189 -1.58 -20.51 -7.69
N ALA A 190 -1.42 -19.20 -7.55
CA ALA A 190 -0.67 -18.36 -8.48
C ALA A 190 0.83 -18.72 -8.51
N ALA A 191 1.42 -19.03 -7.35
CA ALA A 191 2.81 -19.45 -7.26
C ALA A 191 3.10 -20.73 -8.03
N VAL A 192 2.16 -21.70 -8.04
CA VAL A 192 2.29 -22.93 -8.87
C VAL A 192 2.46 -22.60 -10.35
N GLY A 193 1.69 -21.63 -10.85
CA GLY A 193 1.82 -21.17 -12.24
C GLY A 193 3.19 -20.59 -12.55
N GLN A 194 3.72 -19.76 -11.64
CA GLN A 194 5.05 -19.14 -11.80
C GLN A 194 6.18 -20.18 -11.75
N LEU A 195 6.11 -21.14 -10.83
CA LEU A 195 7.11 -22.20 -10.70
C LEU A 195 7.23 -23.08 -11.95
N LYS A 196 6.17 -23.21 -12.73
CA LYS A 196 6.16 -23.99 -13.98
C LYS A 196 6.77 -23.23 -15.16
N THR A 197 6.86 -21.91 -15.10
CA THR A 197 7.26 -21.06 -16.23
C THR A 197 8.67 -20.46 -16.08
N GLN A 198 9.28 -20.48 -14.90
CA GLN A 198 10.59 -19.91 -14.63
C GLN A 198 11.73 -20.91 -14.83
N SER A 199 12.89 -20.42 -15.28
CA SER A 199 14.09 -21.25 -15.51
C SER A 199 14.76 -21.72 -14.21
N GLU A 200 14.74 -20.89 -13.16
CA GLU A 200 15.24 -21.19 -11.82
C GLU A 200 14.19 -20.81 -10.77
N PRO A 201 13.19 -21.65 -10.56
CA PRO A 201 12.07 -21.32 -9.71
C PRO A 201 12.42 -21.45 -8.22
N SER A 202 12.23 -20.36 -7.46
CA SER A 202 12.28 -20.38 -6.00
C SER A 202 10.86 -20.25 -5.44
N LEU A 203 10.44 -21.22 -4.62
CA LEU A 203 9.12 -21.21 -3.97
C LEU A 203 8.92 -19.94 -3.15
N LYS A 204 9.93 -19.51 -2.40
CA LYS A 204 9.91 -18.27 -1.62
C LYS A 204 9.61 -17.05 -2.49
N GLN A 205 10.34 -16.90 -3.60
CA GLN A 205 10.16 -15.77 -4.51
C GLN A 205 8.79 -15.79 -5.19
N ALA A 206 8.33 -16.97 -5.63
CA ALA A 206 7.03 -17.14 -6.25
C ALA A 206 5.88 -16.80 -5.28
N LEU A 207 5.96 -17.28 -4.02
CA LEU A 207 4.98 -16.93 -2.98
C LEU A 207 5.02 -15.45 -2.65
N TRP A 208 6.20 -14.86 -2.47
CA TRP A 208 6.37 -13.43 -2.20
C TRP A 208 5.74 -12.57 -3.29
N GLN A 209 6.08 -12.86 -4.55
CA GLN A 209 5.53 -12.13 -5.69
C GLN A 209 4.01 -12.31 -5.81
N SER A 210 3.50 -13.51 -5.56
CA SER A 210 2.06 -13.78 -5.59
C SER A 210 1.32 -13.02 -4.49
N CYS A 211 1.88 -12.92 -3.28
CA CYS A 211 1.33 -12.12 -2.19
C CYS A 211 1.24 -10.63 -2.57
N ARG A 212 2.31 -10.08 -3.14
CA ARG A 212 2.33 -8.70 -3.62
C ARG A 212 1.22 -8.44 -4.63
N VAL A 213 1.08 -9.32 -5.62
CA VAL A 213 0.05 -9.17 -6.67
C VAL A 213 -1.36 -9.25 -6.10
N GLN A 214 -1.61 -10.16 -5.14
CA GLN A 214 -2.92 -10.30 -4.51
C GLN A 214 -3.32 -9.07 -3.66
N ALA A 215 -2.35 -8.35 -3.11
CA ALA A 215 -2.59 -7.20 -2.25
C ALA A 215 -2.78 -5.86 -3.01
N ARG A 216 -2.45 -5.81 -4.31
CA ARG A 216 -2.47 -4.59 -5.14
C ARG A 216 -3.87 -3.97 -5.36
N PRO A 217 -4.93 -4.73 -5.67
CA PRO A 217 -6.17 -4.16 -6.20
C PRO A 217 -6.76 -3.05 -5.34
N GLY A 218 -6.65 -3.15 -4.01
CA GLY A 218 -7.17 -2.12 -3.10
C GLY A 218 -6.40 -0.80 -3.11
N LEU A 219 -5.11 -0.79 -3.48
CA LEU A 219 -4.26 0.40 -3.51
C LEU A 219 -4.15 1.04 -4.89
N ASP A 220 -4.18 0.23 -5.96
CA ASP A 220 -4.03 0.73 -7.33
C ASP A 220 -5.14 1.72 -7.73
N GLU A 221 -6.31 1.67 -7.07
CA GLU A 221 -7.41 2.63 -7.24
C GLU A 221 -7.21 3.94 -6.45
N LEU A 222 -6.35 3.94 -5.44
CA LEU A 222 -6.23 5.03 -4.46
C LEU A 222 -4.90 5.78 -4.56
N ALA A 223 -3.86 5.18 -5.14
CA ALA A 223 -2.51 5.72 -5.17
C ALA A 223 -1.74 5.27 -6.41
N GLU A 224 -0.77 6.07 -6.82
CA GLU A 224 0.11 5.77 -7.96
C GLU A 224 1.19 4.76 -7.55
N ARG A 225 1.23 3.59 -8.20
CA ARG A 225 2.29 2.62 -7.98
C ARG A 225 3.54 3.00 -8.77
N LEU A 226 4.64 3.22 -8.06
CA LEU A 226 5.94 3.50 -8.67
C LEU A 226 6.71 2.20 -8.88
N GLU A 227 6.96 1.85 -10.16
CA GLU A 227 7.86 0.75 -10.48
C GLU A 227 9.30 1.23 -10.42
N SER A 228 10.08 0.69 -9.52
CA SER A 228 11.48 1.02 -9.35
C SER A 228 12.36 -0.21 -9.61
N LYS A 229 13.34 -0.05 -10.50
CA LYS A 229 14.45 -0.99 -10.68
C LYS A 229 15.75 -0.43 -10.11
N LEU A 230 15.65 0.63 -9.31
CA LEU A 230 16.77 1.35 -8.75
C LEU A 230 17.46 0.51 -7.68
N SER A 231 18.78 0.57 -7.65
CA SER A 231 19.64 -0.08 -6.68
C SER A 231 20.40 0.94 -5.83
N TRP A 232 21.11 0.47 -4.81
CA TRP A 232 22.01 1.31 -4.03
C TRP A 232 23.08 2.01 -4.88
N ASP A 233 23.47 1.40 -6.00
CA ASP A 233 24.45 1.99 -6.93
C ASP A 233 23.91 3.23 -7.65
N ASP A 234 22.59 3.37 -7.76
CA ASP A 234 21.96 4.54 -8.39
C ASP A 234 21.85 5.73 -7.42
N LEU A 235 22.08 5.51 -6.14
CA LEU A 235 21.93 6.50 -5.09
C LEU A 235 23.30 7.02 -4.63
N VAL A 236 23.48 8.33 -4.68
CA VAL A 236 24.68 8.99 -4.20
C VAL A 236 24.32 9.87 -3.01
N LEU A 237 24.73 9.44 -1.83
CA LEU A 237 24.46 10.13 -0.56
C LEU A 237 25.72 10.14 0.32
N PRO A 238 25.83 11.11 1.24
CA PRO A 238 26.83 11.05 2.31
C PRO A 238 26.63 9.80 3.19
N PRO A 239 27.69 9.24 3.80
CA PRO A 239 27.65 7.99 4.54
C PRO A 239 26.57 7.92 5.62
N LEU A 240 26.38 8.99 6.39
CA LEU A 240 25.38 9.04 7.47
C LEU A 240 23.94 8.86 6.98
N GLN A 241 23.61 9.46 5.83
CA GLN A 241 22.29 9.30 5.22
C GLN A 241 22.11 7.89 4.69
N GLN A 242 23.15 7.31 4.07
CA GLN A 242 23.11 5.93 3.61
C GLN A 242 22.91 4.96 4.78
N GLU A 243 23.67 5.08 5.88
CA GLU A 243 23.49 4.29 7.10
C GLU A 243 22.07 4.41 7.66
N THR A 244 21.48 5.62 7.61
CA THR A 244 20.09 5.81 8.04
C THR A 244 19.11 5.03 7.18
N LEU A 245 19.28 5.04 5.86
CA LEU A 245 18.41 4.28 4.94
C LEU A 245 18.60 2.76 5.12
N GLU A 246 19.82 2.29 5.30
CA GLU A 246 20.12 0.89 5.61
C GLU A 246 19.48 0.47 6.94
N SER A 247 19.49 1.35 7.94
CA SER A 247 18.81 1.14 9.23
C SER A 247 17.29 1.03 9.05
N ILE A 248 16.67 1.87 8.21
CA ILE A 248 15.25 1.76 7.86
C ILE A 248 14.96 0.38 7.26
N SER A 249 15.75 -0.05 6.27
CA SER A 249 15.63 -1.37 5.65
C SER A 249 15.75 -2.51 6.67
N ALA A 250 16.72 -2.43 7.58
CA ALA A 250 16.92 -3.42 8.64
C ALA A 250 15.71 -3.47 9.61
N HIS A 251 15.13 -2.31 9.97
CA HIS A 251 13.94 -2.25 10.82
C HIS A 251 12.73 -2.91 10.16
N VAL A 252 12.52 -2.71 8.87
CA VAL A 252 11.43 -3.35 8.12
C VAL A 252 11.64 -4.87 8.08
N ARG A 253 12.83 -5.34 7.71
CA ARG A 253 13.15 -6.77 7.63
C ARG A 253 13.06 -7.50 8.96
N GLN A 254 13.50 -6.88 10.06
CA GLN A 254 13.59 -7.52 11.37
C GLN A 254 12.39 -7.24 12.28
N ARG A 255 11.37 -6.54 11.76
CA ARG A 255 10.21 -6.10 12.55
C ARG A 255 9.54 -7.24 13.30
N ALA A 256 9.20 -8.32 12.63
CA ALA A 256 8.54 -9.47 13.23
C ALA A 256 9.37 -10.10 14.35
N LYS A 257 10.66 -10.31 14.09
CA LYS A 257 11.57 -10.87 15.10
C LYS A 257 11.62 -10.02 16.37
N VAL A 258 11.75 -8.70 16.21
CA VAL A 258 11.88 -7.79 17.35
C VAL A 258 10.55 -7.63 18.08
N TYR A 259 9.45 -7.45 17.35
CA TYR A 259 8.17 -7.15 17.97
C TYR A 259 7.49 -8.39 18.53
N GLU A 260 7.49 -9.49 17.79
CA GLU A 260 6.77 -10.71 18.17
C GLU A 260 7.68 -11.68 18.94
N THR A 261 8.80 -12.11 18.35
CA THR A 261 9.67 -13.12 18.95
C THR A 261 10.38 -12.60 20.22
N TRP A 262 10.89 -11.35 20.18
CA TRP A 262 11.52 -10.73 21.35
C TRP A 262 10.51 -10.04 22.27
N GLY A 263 9.22 -9.94 21.88
CA GLY A 263 8.11 -9.51 22.71
C GLY A 263 8.02 -8.01 22.95
N PHE A 264 8.67 -7.15 22.14
CA PHE A 264 8.58 -5.70 22.31
C PHE A 264 7.14 -5.18 22.14
N ALA A 265 6.34 -5.77 21.22
CA ALA A 265 4.94 -5.40 21.02
C ALA A 265 4.03 -5.73 22.22
N ALA A 266 4.38 -6.74 23.04
CA ALA A 266 3.62 -7.09 24.23
C ALA A 266 3.70 -6.01 25.32
N LYS A 267 4.82 -5.27 25.40
CA LYS A 267 5.02 -4.18 26.36
C LYS A 267 4.37 -2.88 25.93
N ASN A 268 4.39 -2.58 24.65
CA ASN A 268 3.79 -1.36 24.10
C ASN A 268 3.30 -1.61 22.66
N ARG A 269 1.99 -1.54 22.46
CA ARG A 269 1.37 -1.69 21.13
C ARG A 269 1.33 -0.40 20.31
N ARG A 270 1.71 0.76 20.90
CA ARG A 270 1.73 2.04 20.18
C ARG A 270 3.11 2.30 19.58
N GLY A 271 3.16 2.96 18.44
CA GLY A 271 4.40 3.36 17.77
C GLY A 271 5.20 2.19 17.20
N LEU A 272 4.54 1.09 16.80
CA LEU A 272 5.17 -0.05 16.13
C LEU A 272 5.39 0.20 14.63
N GLY A 273 4.76 1.24 14.08
CA GLY A 273 4.94 1.66 12.70
C GLY A 273 6.37 2.18 12.44
N ILE A 274 6.79 2.06 11.18
CA ILE A 274 8.07 2.61 10.72
C ILE A 274 7.76 3.84 9.89
N ALA A 275 7.79 5.01 10.55
CA ALA A 275 7.58 6.31 9.94
C ALA A 275 8.92 7.02 9.72
N ALA A 276 9.17 7.46 8.48
CA ALA A 276 10.38 8.17 8.09
C ALA A 276 10.02 9.51 7.43
N LEU A 277 10.87 10.52 7.67
CA LEU A 277 10.81 11.79 6.98
C LEU A 277 12.06 11.95 6.12
N PHE A 278 11.86 12.24 4.84
CA PHE A 278 12.90 12.64 3.89
C PHE A 278 12.75 14.13 3.62
N ALA A 279 13.64 14.93 4.19
CA ALA A 279 13.60 16.38 4.12
C ALA A 279 14.75 16.92 3.26
N GLY A 280 14.49 17.94 2.45
CA GLY A 280 15.51 18.60 1.64
C GLY A 280 14.98 19.18 0.33
N PRO A 281 15.75 20.00 -0.36
CA PRO A 281 15.35 20.64 -1.60
C PRO A 281 14.85 19.66 -2.67
N SER A 282 14.06 20.16 -3.62
CA SER A 282 13.62 19.36 -4.78
C SER A 282 14.81 18.86 -5.59
N GLY A 283 14.71 17.65 -6.12
CA GLY A 283 15.76 17.04 -6.96
C GLY A 283 16.97 16.49 -6.19
N THR A 284 16.94 16.39 -4.86
CA THR A 284 18.04 15.82 -4.04
C THR A 284 17.97 14.30 -3.89
N GLY A 285 16.96 13.62 -4.47
CA GLY A 285 16.89 12.16 -4.51
C GLY A 285 15.96 11.53 -3.47
N LYS A 286 15.05 12.25 -2.84
CA LYS A 286 14.09 11.71 -1.84
C LYS A 286 13.24 10.55 -2.38
N THR A 287 12.58 10.76 -3.52
CA THR A 287 11.75 9.73 -4.19
C THR A 287 12.61 8.57 -4.73
N LEU A 288 13.84 8.88 -5.19
CA LEU A 288 14.80 7.86 -5.64
C LEU A 288 15.20 6.95 -4.47
N ALA A 289 15.48 7.51 -3.30
CA ALA A 289 15.80 6.74 -2.09
C ALA A 289 14.62 5.83 -1.65
N ALA A 290 13.39 6.32 -1.73
CA ALA A 290 12.20 5.49 -1.49
C ALA A 290 12.11 4.33 -2.48
N GLY A 291 12.43 4.56 -3.77
CA GLY A 291 12.50 3.52 -4.81
C GLY A 291 13.59 2.47 -4.55
N VAL A 292 14.76 2.89 -4.08
CA VAL A 292 15.86 1.98 -3.69
C VAL A 292 15.43 1.10 -2.51
N LEU A 293 14.81 1.68 -1.48
CA LEU A 293 14.28 0.92 -0.34
C LEU A 293 13.22 -0.09 -0.78
N ALA A 294 12.32 0.31 -1.68
CA ALA A 294 11.28 -0.59 -2.19
C ALA A 294 11.86 -1.79 -2.94
N ASN A 295 12.87 -1.55 -3.77
CA ASN A 295 13.55 -2.61 -4.50
C ASN A 295 14.34 -3.54 -3.57
N GLU A 296 15.09 -2.99 -2.63
CA GLU A 296 15.85 -3.74 -1.61
C GLU A 296 14.94 -4.64 -0.76
N LEU A 297 13.78 -4.10 -0.35
CA LEU A 297 12.80 -4.82 0.46
C LEU A 297 11.88 -5.72 -0.35
N GLN A 298 11.95 -5.64 -1.69
CA GLN A 298 11.05 -6.34 -2.62
C GLN A 298 9.56 -6.06 -2.33
N LEU A 299 9.24 -4.81 -2.00
CA LEU A 299 7.89 -4.33 -1.73
C LEU A 299 7.42 -3.36 -2.81
N ASP A 300 6.10 -3.24 -2.98
CA ASP A 300 5.53 -2.23 -3.86
C ASP A 300 5.60 -0.85 -3.18
N LEU A 301 5.92 0.17 -3.97
CA LEU A 301 5.97 1.56 -3.55
C LEU A 301 4.78 2.31 -4.14
N TYR A 302 3.97 2.91 -3.28
CA TYR A 302 2.83 3.73 -3.67
C TYR A 302 3.05 5.18 -3.30
N LYS A 303 2.98 6.03 -4.32
CA LYS A 303 3.06 7.49 -4.16
C LYS A 303 1.66 8.05 -3.95
N ILE A 304 1.53 8.84 -2.90
CA ILE A 304 0.32 9.56 -2.53
C ILE A 304 0.64 11.05 -2.55
N GLU A 305 0.02 11.80 -3.45
CA GLU A 305 0.12 13.25 -3.45
C GLU A 305 -0.86 13.81 -2.43
N LEU A 306 -0.33 14.34 -1.33
CA LEU A 306 -1.17 14.84 -0.24
C LEU A 306 -2.10 15.96 -0.67
N SER A 307 -1.70 16.76 -1.65
CA SER A 307 -2.55 17.80 -2.27
C SER A 307 -3.83 17.25 -2.93
N SER A 308 -3.79 16.01 -3.42
CA SER A 308 -4.94 15.35 -4.04
C SER A 308 -5.86 14.66 -3.04
N VAL A 309 -5.35 14.31 -1.86
CA VAL A 309 -6.08 13.61 -0.80
C VAL A 309 -6.85 14.59 0.08
N VAL A 310 -6.33 15.83 0.23
CA VAL A 310 -6.97 16.89 1.02
C VAL A 310 -8.22 17.37 0.33
N SER A 311 -9.36 17.22 1.00
CA SER A 311 -10.66 17.68 0.51
C SER A 311 -11.05 18.98 1.17
N LYS A 312 -11.89 19.78 0.45
CA LYS A 312 -12.53 20.98 1.02
C LYS A 312 -13.66 20.64 2.00
N TYR A 313 -14.06 19.38 2.05
CA TYR A 313 -15.16 18.91 2.90
C TYR A 313 -14.63 18.27 4.17
N ILE A 314 -15.21 18.61 5.30
CA ILE A 314 -14.81 18.13 6.63
C ILE A 314 -15.00 16.61 6.72
N GLY A 315 -13.95 15.90 7.13
CA GLY A 315 -13.95 14.45 7.35
C GLY A 315 -13.72 13.60 6.09
N GLU A 316 -13.63 14.18 4.90
CA GLU A 316 -13.31 13.42 3.67
C GLU A 316 -11.82 13.07 3.60
N THR A 317 -10.94 13.99 4.01
CA THR A 317 -9.50 13.75 4.07
C THR A 317 -9.17 12.54 4.95
N GLU A 318 -9.76 12.49 6.16
CA GLU A 318 -9.57 11.37 7.08
C GLU A 318 -10.09 10.05 6.49
N LYS A 319 -11.25 10.07 5.82
CA LYS A 319 -11.80 8.88 5.15
C LYS A 319 -10.90 8.40 4.02
N ASN A 320 -10.37 9.31 3.20
CA ASN A 320 -9.46 8.96 2.11
C ASN A 320 -8.15 8.37 2.64
N LEU A 321 -7.54 9.02 3.64
CA LEU A 321 -6.35 8.50 4.32
C LEU A 321 -6.61 7.13 4.95
N GLN A 322 -7.76 6.97 5.62
CA GLN A 322 -8.14 5.68 6.19
C GLN A 322 -8.19 4.58 5.14
N ARG A 323 -8.84 4.82 4.00
CA ARG A 323 -8.94 3.86 2.89
C ARG A 323 -7.56 3.45 2.37
N ILE A 324 -6.65 4.42 2.21
CA ILE A 324 -5.28 4.17 1.75
C ILE A 324 -4.53 3.27 2.75
N PHE A 325 -4.54 3.61 4.04
CA PHE A 325 -3.85 2.82 5.05
C PHE A 325 -4.44 1.42 5.20
N ASP A 326 -5.78 1.31 5.23
CA ASP A 326 -6.47 0.02 5.37
C ASP A 326 -6.18 -0.91 4.17
N ALA A 327 -6.13 -0.36 2.94
CA ALA A 327 -5.75 -1.10 1.74
C ALA A 327 -4.26 -1.52 1.76
N ALA A 328 -3.38 -0.64 2.26
CA ALA A 328 -1.94 -0.90 2.35
C ALA A 328 -1.58 -1.97 3.40
N GLU A 329 -2.35 -2.08 4.48
CA GLU A 329 -2.07 -3.02 5.56
C GLU A 329 -2.01 -4.48 5.09
N SER A 330 -2.85 -4.87 4.14
CA SER A 330 -2.89 -6.24 3.62
C SER A 330 -1.63 -6.60 2.82
N GLY A 331 -1.07 -5.62 2.10
CA GLY A 331 0.08 -5.80 1.21
C GLY A 331 1.43 -5.50 1.82
N GLY A 332 1.48 -4.87 2.99
CA GLY A 332 2.74 -4.39 3.58
C GLY A 332 3.51 -3.44 2.65
N ALA A 333 2.81 -2.70 1.78
CA ALA A 333 3.38 -1.79 0.80
C ALA A 333 4.16 -0.64 1.47
N ILE A 334 5.05 -0.01 0.73
CA ILE A 334 5.68 1.24 1.16
C ILE A 334 4.80 2.39 0.69
N LEU A 335 4.37 3.23 1.63
CA LEU A 335 3.59 4.43 1.35
C LEU A 335 4.53 5.65 1.32
N LEU A 336 4.55 6.36 0.19
CA LEU A 336 5.30 7.59 0.01
C LEU A 336 4.32 8.77 -0.09
N PHE A 337 4.19 9.51 0.98
CA PHE A 337 3.41 10.75 1.02
C PHE A 337 4.29 11.91 0.55
N ASP A 338 4.05 12.35 -0.69
CA ASP A 338 4.84 13.41 -1.31
C ASP A 338 4.23 14.78 -1.05
N GLU A 339 5.09 15.82 -1.07
CA GLU A 339 4.72 17.21 -0.85
C GLU A 339 3.97 17.46 0.47
N ALA A 340 4.50 16.91 1.56
CA ALA A 340 3.92 17.10 2.90
C ALA A 340 3.81 18.59 3.30
N ASP A 341 4.56 19.47 2.63
CA ASP A 341 4.49 20.92 2.78
C ASP A 341 3.07 21.47 2.56
N SER A 342 2.28 20.81 1.72
CA SER A 342 0.90 21.22 1.40
C SER A 342 -0.04 21.15 2.61
N ILE A 343 0.20 20.21 3.53
CA ILE A 343 -0.59 20.04 4.76
C ILE A 343 0.07 20.75 5.95
N PHE A 344 1.40 20.82 5.96
CA PHE A 344 2.19 21.39 7.07
C PHE A 344 2.47 22.90 6.92
N GLY A 345 1.83 23.61 5.99
CA GLY A 345 2.04 25.03 5.74
C GLY A 345 2.05 25.86 7.03
N LYS A 346 2.84 26.93 7.01
CA LYS A 346 3.14 27.80 8.17
C LYS A 346 1.94 27.91 9.10
N ARG A 347 2.13 27.55 10.38
CA ARG A 347 1.27 28.00 11.47
C ARG A 347 1.31 29.53 11.48
N SER A 348 0.41 30.18 10.73
CA SER A 348 -0.03 31.51 11.10
C SER A 348 -0.76 31.33 12.43
N GLU A 349 -0.52 32.25 13.37
CA GLU A 349 -1.23 32.29 14.65
C GLU A 349 -2.71 32.00 14.44
N VAL A 350 -3.23 31.00 15.18
CA VAL A 350 -4.59 30.46 15.05
C VAL A 350 -5.60 31.60 15.06
N LYS A 351 -6.00 32.08 13.89
CA LYS A 351 -7.02 33.14 13.75
C LYS A 351 -8.29 32.64 13.07
N ASP A 352 -8.26 31.46 12.40
CA ASP A 352 -9.42 30.96 11.68
C ASP A 352 -9.72 29.49 11.98
N SER A 353 -11.00 29.11 11.84
CA SER A 353 -11.48 27.73 11.96
C SER A 353 -10.78 26.76 10.99
N LYS A 354 -10.32 27.23 9.83
CA LYS A 354 -9.56 26.45 8.84
C LYS A 354 -8.24 25.91 9.37
N ASP A 355 -7.53 26.66 10.21
CA ASP A 355 -6.24 26.25 10.79
C ASP A 355 -6.40 25.10 11.81
N ARG A 356 -7.58 25.02 12.47
CA ARG A 356 -7.92 23.90 13.37
C ARG A 356 -8.11 22.60 12.62
N TYR A 357 -8.75 22.63 11.47
CA TYR A 357 -8.99 21.43 10.65
C TYR A 357 -7.71 20.90 10.03
N ALA A 358 -6.84 21.75 9.49
CA ALA A 358 -5.54 21.33 8.98
C ALA A 358 -4.69 20.63 10.06
N ASN A 359 -4.72 21.11 11.30
CA ASN A 359 -4.03 20.47 12.43
C ASN A 359 -4.61 19.09 12.80
N LEU A 360 -5.93 18.88 12.61
CA LEU A 360 -6.57 17.59 12.85
C LEU A 360 -6.16 16.56 11.77
N GLU A 361 -6.15 16.96 10.51
CA GLU A 361 -5.74 16.11 9.39
C GLU A 361 -4.28 15.64 9.52
N VAL A 362 -3.38 16.57 9.87
CA VAL A 362 -1.98 16.27 10.19
C VAL A 362 -1.87 15.26 11.34
N SER A 363 -2.61 15.51 12.42
CA SER A 363 -2.57 14.63 13.59
C SER A 363 -3.10 13.24 13.26
N TYR A 364 -4.14 13.15 12.42
CA TYR A 364 -4.70 11.89 11.95
C TYR A 364 -3.69 11.12 11.07
N LEU A 365 -3.08 11.79 10.08
CA LEU A 365 -2.05 11.18 9.23
C LEU A 365 -0.92 10.58 10.07
N LEU A 366 -0.40 11.35 11.04
CA LEU A 366 0.65 10.87 11.93
C LEU A 366 0.24 9.67 12.76
N GLN A 367 -0.97 9.72 13.33
CA GLN A 367 -1.50 8.62 14.12
C GLN A 367 -1.60 7.34 13.28
N ARG A 368 -2.05 7.46 12.02
CA ARG A 368 -2.12 6.32 11.10
C ARG A 368 -0.72 5.81 10.74
N MET A 369 0.25 6.70 10.49
CA MET A 369 1.64 6.30 10.23
C MET A 369 2.29 5.59 11.41
N GLU A 370 2.05 6.04 12.65
CA GLU A 370 2.54 5.39 13.87
C GLU A 370 1.99 3.97 14.06
N SER A 371 0.76 3.73 13.61
CA SER A 371 0.09 2.43 13.69
C SER A 371 0.29 1.53 12.48
N TYR A 372 0.70 2.10 11.34
CA TYR A 372 0.85 1.37 10.09
C TYR A 372 1.95 0.31 10.18
N PRO A 373 1.64 -0.96 9.95
CA PRO A 373 2.62 -2.03 10.10
C PRO A 373 3.70 -2.05 9.02
N GLY A 374 3.54 -1.33 7.90
CA GLY A 374 4.53 -1.17 6.84
C GLY A 374 5.47 0.03 7.06
N LEU A 375 6.17 0.42 6.00
CA LEU A 375 7.00 1.63 5.96
C LEU A 375 6.19 2.79 5.37
N ALA A 376 6.05 3.88 6.12
CA ALA A 376 5.47 5.12 5.64
C ALA A 376 6.53 6.21 5.59
N ILE A 377 6.72 6.82 4.42
CA ILE A 377 7.71 7.85 4.16
C ILE A 377 6.99 9.15 3.85
N LEU A 378 7.34 10.21 4.54
CA LEU A 378 6.93 11.58 4.21
C LEU A 378 8.08 12.29 3.49
N THR A 379 7.78 13.04 2.44
CA THR A 379 8.76 13.95 1.84
C THR A 379 8.37 15.40 2.07
N THR A 380 9.37 16.25 2.32
CA THR A 380 9.19 17.70 2.44
C THR A 380 10.36 18.45 1.83
N ASN A 381 10.07 19.61 1.28
CA ASN A 381 11.10 20.54 0.81
C ASN A 381 11.54 21.52 1.91
N LEU A 382 10.71 21.68 2.95
CA LEU A 382 10.87 22.69 4.02
C LEU A 382 10.82 22.05 5.41
N GLN A 383 11.94 21.48 5.88
CA GLN A 383 11.98 20.91 7.22
C GLN A 383 11.78 21.97 8.33
N SER A 384 12.23 23.21 8.11
CA SER A 384 12.09 24.29 9.09
C SER A 384 10.64 24.69 9.39
N SER A 385 9.68 24.27 8.57
CA SER A 385 8.26 24.51 8.78
C SER A 385 7.58 23.45 9.65
N LEU A 386 8.27 22.34 9.97
CA LEU A 386 7.72 21.23 10.74
C LEU A 386 7.85 21.48 12.24
N ASP A 387 6.76 21.24 12.99
CA ASP A 387 6.75 21.33 14.43
C ASP A 387 7.67 20.29 15.09
N PRO A 388 8.49 20.66 16.10
CA PRO A 388 9.27 19.70 16.89
C PRO A 388 8.44 18.57 17.51
N ALA A 389 7.18 18.81 17.87
CA ALA A 389 6.27 17.77 18.37
C ALA A 389 5.94 16.72 17.31
N PHE A 390 5.93 17.11 16.03
CA PHE A 390 5.79 16.23 14.90
C PHE A 390 7.02 15.33 14.72
N LEU A 391 8.22 15.91 14.73
CA LEU A 391 9.47 15.17 14.54
C LEU A 391 9.67 14.06 15.59
N ARG A 392 9.16 14.25 16.83
CA ARG A 392 9.23 13.24 17.90
C ARG A 392 8.40 11.99 17.64
N ARG A 393 7.43 12.05 16.71
CA ARG A 393 6.58 10.93 16.32
C ARG A 393 7.17 10.10 15.17
N LEU A 394 8.16 10.65 14.47
CA LEU A 394 8.86 9.98 13.39
C LEU A 394 10.03 9.20 13.93
N ARG A 395 10.19 7.96 13.48
CA ARG A 395 11.29 7.10 13.91
C ARG A 395 12.60 7.46 13.23
N PHE A 396 12.54 7.91 11.99
CA PHE A 396 13.70 8.31 11.19
C PHE A 396 13.48 9.67 10.56
N VAL A 397 14.55 10.47 10.55
CA VAL A 397 14.58 11.76 9.84
C VAL A 397 15.88 11.81 9.05
N THR A 398 15.77 11.84 7.72
CA THR A 398 16.91 11.88 6.80
C THR A 398 16.93 13.21 6.06
N GLN A 399 18.06 13.91 6.17
CA GLN A 399 18.30 15.18 5.49
C GLN A 399 18.95 14.94 4.14
N PHE A 400 18.25 15.29 3.06
CA PHE A 400 18.77 15.26 1.71
C PHE A 400 19.32 16.64 1.34
N ALA A 401 20.58 16.88 1.65
CA ALA A 401 21.27 18.12 1.29
C ALA A 401 21.57 18.19 -0.22
N LEU A 402 21.83 19.39 -0.72
CA LEU A 402 22.41 19.54 -2.06
C LEU A 402 23.76 18.80 -2.10
N PRO A 403 24.04 18.05 -3.19
CA PRO A 403 25.28 17.30 -3.30
C PRO A 403 26.48 18.26 -3.40
N ASP A 404 27.56 17.95 -2.69
CA ASP A 404 28.84 18.64 -2.88
C ASP A 404 29.50 18.28 -4.23
N ALA A 405 30.64 18.87 -4.53
CA ALA A 405 31.33 18.65 -5.81
C ALA A 405 31.73 17.17 -6.01
N ALA A 406 32.15 16.47 -4.95
CA ALA A 406 32.52 15.06 -5.03
C ALA A 406 31.31 14.17 -5.34
N HIS A 407 30.19 14.41 -4.65
CA HIS A 407 28.94 13.69 -4.90
C HIS A 407 28.37 14.04 -6.29
N ARG A 408 28.42 15.30 -6.73
CA ARG A 408 28.00 15.67 -8.09
C ARG A 408 28.82 14.96 -9.16
N ALA A 409 30.14 14.84 -8.98
CA ALA A 409 30.99 14.09 -9.91
C ALA A 409 30.58 12.61 -10.00
N GLN A 410 30.22 12.00 -8.86
CA GLN A 410 29.70 10.62 -8.85
C GLN A 410 28.34 10.51 -9.55
N ILE A 411 27.42 11.46 -9.33
CA ILE A 411 26.13 11.49 -10.01
C ILE A 411 26.33 11.61 -11.53
N TRP A 412 27.22 12.50 -12.01
CA TRP A 412 27.54 12.64 -13.43
C TRP A 412 28.11 11.37 -14.04
N ARG A 413 28.92 10.59 -13.31
CA ARG A 413 29.45 9.31 -13.81
C ARG A 413 28.37 8.22 -13.92
N ARG A 414 27.36 8.25 -13.06
CA ARG A 414 26.32 7.23 -12.98
C ARG A 414 25.08 7.55 -13.80
N VAL A 415 24.88 8.83 -14.17
CA VAL A 415 23.65 9.28 -14.85
C VAL A 415 23.52 8.73 -16.27
N PHE A 416 24.62 8.41 -16.93
CA PHE A 416 24.62 7.82 -18.26
C PHE A 416 24.58 6.29 -18.15
N PRO A 417 23.59 5.62 -18.80
CA PRO A 417 23.58 4.17 -18.89
C PRO A 417 24.85 3.64 -19.59
N PRO A 418 25.33 2.43 -19.28
CA PRO A 418 26.52 1.85 -19.95
C PRO A 418 26.39 1.74 -21.46
N THR A 419 25.18 1.69 -21.98
CA THR A 419 24.87 1.63 -23.41
C THR A 419 24.87 3.01 -24.09
N ALA A 420 24.88 4.11 -23.35
CA ALA A 420 24.89 5.45 -23.91
C ALA A 420 26.29 5.79 -24.46
N PRO A 421 26.42 6.17 -25.73
CA PRO A 421 27.71 6.55 -26.28
C PRO A 421 28.17 7.89 -25.71
N THR A 422 29.23 7.89 -24.93
CA THR A 422 29.83 9.11 -24.34
C THR A 422 31.27 9.25 -24.76
N GLN A 423 31.76 10.48 -25.00
CA GLN A 423 33.13 10.76 -25.37
C GLN A 423 33.67 12.05 -24.75
N GLY A 424 34.82 11.93 -24.08
CA GLY A 424 35.54 13.08 -23.54
C GLY A 424 34.84 13.87 -22.46
N LEU A 425 33.99 13.20 -21.63
CA LEU A 425 33.29 13.84 -20.53
C LEU A 425 34.24 14.08 -19.34
N ALA A 426 34.37 15.31 -18.91
CA ALA A 426 35.18 15.74 -17.76
C ALA A 426 34.26 15.87 -16.51
N PHE A 427 33.99 14.79 -15.84
CA PHE A 427 33.03 14.76 -14.71
C PHE A 427 33.38 15.70 -13.56
N GLU A 428 34.68 15.93 -13.30
CA GLU A 428 35.17 16.88 -12.29
C GLU A 428 34.84 18.33 -12.65
N ARG A 429 34.85 18.65 -13.94
CA ARG A 429 34.45 19.97 -14.44
C ARG A 429 32.94 20.12 -14.40
N LEU A 430 32.20 19.08 -14.82
CA LEU A 430 30.74 19.06 -14.69
C LEU A 430 30.26 19.21 -13.26
N ALA A 431 31.02 18.70 -12.30
CA ALA A 431 30.72 18.81 -10.87
C ALA A 431 30.85 20.25 -10.31
N GLN A 432 31.44 21.20 -11.06
CA GLN A 432 31.48 22.61 -10.65
C GLN A 432 30.10 23.26 -10.73
N LEU A 433 29.18 22.73 -11.56
CA LEU A 433 27.79 23.19 -11.56
C LEU A 433 27.15 22.94 -10.21
N ASN A 434 26.75 24.03 -9.53
CA ASN A 434 26.05 23.91 -8.24
C ASN A 434 24.56 23.62 -8.45
N THR A 435 24.25 22.36 -8.74
CA THR A 435 22.92 21.93 -9.12
C THR A 435 22.52 20.62 -8.44
N PRO A 436 21.20 20.39 -8.12
CA PRO A 436 20.71 19.14 -7.56
C PRO A 436 20.85 17.97 -8.54
N GLY A 437 20.84 16.74 -8.01
CA GLY A 437 20.94 15.51 -8.80
C GLY A 437 19.84 15.37 -9.86
N GLY A 438 18.61 15.81 -9.56
CA GLY A 438 17.50 15.81 -10.51
C GLY A 438 17.78 16.67 -11.74
N ASN A 439 18.39 17.85 -11.56
CA ASN A 439 18.78 18.71 -12.67
C ASN A 439 19.96 18.12 -13.48
N ILE A 440 20.92 17.47 -12.79
CA ILE A 440 22.00 16.72 -13.48
C ILE A 440 21.39 15.67 -14.41
N ARG A 441 20.40 14.92 -13.95
CA ARG A 441 19.70 13.92 -14.77
C ARG A 441 19.00 14.56 -15.98
N ASN A 442 18.30 15.67 -15.77
CA ASN A 442 17.61 16.38 -16.86
C ASN A 442 18.61 16.90 -17.91
N ILE A 443 19.72 17.51 -17.45
CA ILE A 443 20.77 18.00 -18.34
C ILE A 443 21.39 16.83 -19.13
N ALA A 444 21.72 15.73 -18.47
CA ALA A 444 22.30 14.55 -19.11
C ALA A 444 21.37 13.96 -20.18
N LEU A 445 20.07 13.85 -19.87
CA LEU A 445 19.06 13.35 -20.80
C LEU A 445 18.90 14.28 -22.01
N ASN A 446 18.79 15.59 -21.79
CA ASN A 446 18.70 16.58 -22.88
C ASN A 446 19.97 16.58 -23.74
N ALA A 447 21.15 16.47 -23.13
CA ALA A 447 22.40 16.36 -23.86
C ALA A 447 22.45 15.09 -24.73
N ALA A 448 21.91 13.98 -24.25
CA ALA A 448 21.82 12.75 -25.02
C ALA A 448 20.89 12.90 -26.24
N PHE A 449 19.73 13.57 -26.08
CA PHE A 449 18.86 13.88 -27.24
C PHE A 449 19.54 14.78 -28.25
N ILE A 450 20.24 15.84 -27.81
CA ILE A 450 20.98 16.74 -28.71
C ILE A 450 22.09 15.98 -29.46
N ALA A 451 22.81 15.10 -28.77
CA ALA A 451 23.87 14.28 -29.39
C ALA A 451 23.30 13.27 -30.39
N ALA A 452 22.19 12.63 -30.05
CA ALA A 452 21.51 11.67 -30.92
C ALA A 452 20.98 12.32 -32.20
N ASP A 453 20.41 13.53 -32.10
CA ASP A 453 19.97 14.31 -33.27
C ASP A 453 21.13 14.69 -34.18
N ALA A 454 22.31 14.97 -33.62
CA ALA A 454 23.53 15.25 -34.35
C ALA A 454 24.25 13.98 -34.89
N GLY A 455 23.79 12.76 -34.51
CA GLY A 455 24.46 11.51 -34.87
C GLY A 455 25.83 11.31 -34.20
N GLU A 456 26.07 11.94 -33.07
CA GLU A 456 27.34 11.94 -32.35
C GLU A 456 27.23 11.32 -30.95
N PRO A 457 28.34 10.83 -30.36
CA PRO A 457 28.35 10.50 -28.94
C PRO A 457 28.17 11.76 -28.08
N VAL A 458 27.66 11.58 -26.87
CA VAL A 458 27.50 12.69 -25.92
C VAL A 458 28.86 13.27 -25.55
N GLN A 459 29.03 14.55 -25.79
CA GLN A 459 30.27 15.32 -25.56
C GLN A 459 29.98 16.56 -24.70
N MET A 460 31.02 17.21 -24.21
CA MET A 460 30.92 18.43 -23.39
C MET A 460 30.11 19.55 -24.05
N LYS A 461 30.16 19.69 -25.38
CA LYS A 461 29.36 20.69 -26.13
C LYS A 461 27.86 20.47 -26.01
N HIS A 462 27.43 19.20 -26.03
CA HIS A 462 26.00 18.84 -25.88
C HIS A 462 25.50 19.12 -24.46
N ILE A 463 26.35 18.80 -23.47
CA ILE A 463 26.03 19.09 -22.07
C ILE A 463 25.97 20.59 -21.83
N LEU A 464 26.88 21.39 -22.41
CA LEU A 464 26.85 22.83 -22.29
C LEU A 464 25.51 23.42 -22.79
N ARG A 465 25.09 23.00 -24.01
CA ARG A 465 23.82 23.46 -24.58
C ARG A 465 22.62 23.04 -23.75
N ALA A 466 22.60 21.80 -23.27
CA ALA A 466 21.53 21.31 -22.36
C ALA A 466 21.52 22.07 -21.02
N THR A 467 22.71 22.43 -20.50
CA THR A 467 22.84 23.22 -19.27
C THR A 467 22.27 24.63 -19.45
N GLN A 468 22.56 25.28 -20.56
CA GLN A 468 22.02 26.61 -20.88
C GLN A 468 20.49 26.58 -20.87
N THR A 469 19.87 25.63 -21.57
CA THR A 469 18.42 25.47 -21.61
C THR A 469 17.80 25.19 -20.23
N GLU A 470 18.45 24.35 -19.41
CA GLU A 470 17.94 24.03 -18.07
C GLU A 470 18.07 25.23 -17.13
N TYR A 471 19.15 26.03 -17.23
CA TYR A 471 19.33 27.22 -16.41
C TYR A 471 18.36 28.34 -16.80
N GLU A 472 18.10 28.54 -18.11
CA GLU A 472 17.06 29.46 -18.60
C GLU A 472 15.69 29.12 -18.03
N LYS A 473 15.31 27.84 -18.10
CA LYS A 473 14.06 27.32 -17.51
C LYS A 473 13.95 27.61 -16.00
N LEU A 474 15.06 27.59 -15.27
CA LEU A 474 15.12 27.85 -13.85
C LEU A 474 15.25 29.34 -13.49
N GLY A 475 15.32 30.23 -14.51
CA GLY A 475 15.57 31.66 -14.30
C GLY A 475 16.95 31.96 -13.71
N LYS A 476 17.94 31.07 -13.91
CA LYS A 476 19.32 31.21 -13.43
C LYS A 476 20.23 31.60 -14.57
N SER A 477 21.22 32.46 -14.27
CA SER A 477 22.29 32.78 -15.20
C SER A 477 23.43 31.80 -15.04
N LEU A 478 23.91 31.23 -16.16
CA LEU A 478 25.10 30.39 -16.17
C LEU A 478 26.33 31.27 -16.15
N THR A 479 27.20 31.06 -15.18
CA THR A 479 28.43 31.88 -15.05
C THR A 479 29.57 31.30 -15.88
N SER A 480 30.43 32.17 -16.42
CA SER A 480 31.62 31.75 -17.16
C SER A 480 32.58 30.88 -16.34
N VAL A 481 32.59 31.04 -15.04
CA VAL A 481 33.39 30.25 -14.10
C VAL A 481 32.90 28.81 -14.02
N GLU A 482 31.58 28.57 -14.00
CA GLU A 482 30.97 27.24 -13.89
C GLU A 482 31.23 26.37 -15.15
N VAL A 483 31.40 26.99 -16.31
CA VAL A 483 31.61 26.32 -17.61
C VAL A 483 33.00 26.49 -18.17
N SER A 484 33.91 27.08 -17.40
CA SER A 484 35.28 27.31 -17.84
C SER A 484 35.98 26.03 -18.27
N GLY A 485 36.51 26.02 -19.50
CA GLY A 485 37.23 24.90 -20.09
C GLY A 485 36.35 23.70 -20.52
N TRP A 486 35.04 23.89 -20.64
CA TRP A 486 34.16 22.84 -21.16
C TRP A 486 34.26 22.65 -22.68
N VAL A 487 34.43 23.77 -23.41
CA VAL A 487 34.60 23.83 -24.86
C VAL A 487 35.66 24.91 -25.16
N ASP A 488 36.41 24.78 -26.25
CA ASP A 488 37.33 25.82 -26.68
C ASP A 488 36.58 27.14 -26.90
N GLU A 489 37.19 28.27 -26.50
CA GLU A 489 36.57 29.62 -26.46
C GLU A 489 35.97 30.12 -27.81
N LYS A 490 36.19 29.39 -28.91
CA LYS A 490 35.65 29.73 -30.23
C LYS A 490 34.18 29.37 -30.47
N VAL A 491 33.51 28.74 -29.50
CA VAL A 491 32.12 28.30 -29.64
C VAL A 491 31.13 29.20 -28.88
N PHE A 492 31.60 30.24 -28.23
CA PHE A 492 30.80 31.24 -27.50
C PHE A 492 30.41 32.45 -28.39
N VAL A 493 30.05 32.26 -29.65
CA VAL A 493 29.47 33.33 -30.50
C VAL A 493 28.13 32.89 -31.03
#